data_674e14aea6e24eada7fc48fd31c078f9
#
_entry.id   674e14aea6e24eada7fc48fd31c078f9
#
_cell.length_a   1.000
_cell.length_b   1.000
_cell.length_c   1.000
_cell.angle_alpha   90.00
_cell.angle_beta   90.00
_cell.angle_gamma   90.00
#
_symmetry.space_group_name_H-M   'P 1'
#
loop_
_entity.id
_entity.type
_entity.pdbx_description
1 polymer ?
#
loop_
_entity_poly.entity_id
_entity_poly.type
_entity_poly.pdbx_seq_one_letter_code
_entity_poly.pdbx_strand_id
1 'polypeptide(L)'
;MAYSFFGVQVAFKRVARDPLRGQLHDLLARDAAGRQSVGAKQRFWGRVYALLTNAPIEYGNWDLVRGANAQDQFNEWASEIESSVATDPDRAGASAQRSSSSYVLATAIFLVDRGSNADQTLGNECDIPESEWLTRQTFARLLAIFPQLNFANVQADAVYVVPGADRDGPTARELISPDYGLTLLS
;
A
#
# COMPACT_ATOMS: atom_id res chain seq x y z
N MET A 1 -4.78 -24.51 6.39
CA MET A 1 -5.54 -23.65 5.45
C MET A 1 -4.55 -23.10 4.45
N ALA A 2 -4.96 -22.89 3.21
CA ALA A 2 -4.09 -22.28 2.20
C ALA A 2 -4.56 -20.85 1.96
N TYR A 3 -3.62 -19.93 1.77
CA TYR A 3 -3.88 -18.51 1.58
C TYR A 3 -3.36 -18.01 0.24
N SER A 4 -3.80 -16.82 -0.13
CA SER A 4 -3.21 -15.98 -1.16
C SER A 4 -2.89 -14.64 -0.55
N PHE A 5 -1.67 -14.15 -0.79
CA PHE A 5 -1.21 -12.82 -0.43
C PHE A 5 -1.35 -11.90 -1.63
N PHE A 6 -1.83 -10.69 -1.40
CA PHE A 6 -1.79 -9.60 -2.37
C PHE A 6 -1.24 -8.36 -1.68
N GLY A 7 -0.20 -7.79 -2.28
CA GLY A 7 0.43 -6.56 -1.82
C GLY A 7 0.54 -5.54 -2.94
N VAL A 8 0.30 -4.27 -2.64
CA VAL A 8 0.54 -3.16 -3.56
C VAL A 8 1.10 -1.97 -2.82
N GLN A 9 2.17 -1.41 -3.37
CA GLN A 9 2.82 -0.19 -2.90
C GLN A 9 2.74 0.86 -3.99
N VAL A 10 2.37 2.07 -3.62
CA VAL A 10 2.32 3.21 -4.52
C VAL A 10 2.99 4.42 -3.86
N ALA A 11 3.80 5.15 -4.64
CA ALA A 11 4.37 6.39 -4.17
C ALA A 11 3.98 7.54 -5.08
N PHE A 12 3.59 8.64 -4.46
CA PHE A 12 3.21 9.88 -5.13
C PHE A 12 3.96 11.06 -4.53
N LYS A 13 4.24 12.05 -5.36
CA LYS A 13 5.00 13.22 -4.96
C LYS A 13 4.23 14.04 -3.94
N ARG A 14 4.91 14.41 -2.85
CA ARG A 14 4.35 15.34 -1.87
C ARG A 14 4.29 16.73 -2.48
N VAL A 15 3.10 17.31 -2.56
CA VAL A 15 2.92 18.69 -2.93
C VAL A 15 2.67 19.51 -1.66
N ALA A 16 3.33 20.67 -1.53
CA ALA A 16 3.07 21.57 -0.43
C ALA A 16 1.59 21.97 -0.44
N ARG A 17 0.87 21.73 0.65
CA ARG A 17 -0.58 21.88 0.82
C ARG A 17 -1.45 20.77 0.23
N ASP A 18 -0.89 19.62 -0.16
CA ASP A 18 -1.70 18.46 -0.55
C ASP A 18 -2.39 17.88 0.69
N PRO A 19 -3.73 17.86 0.75
CA PRO A 19 -4.46 17.29 1.87
C PRO A 19 -4.42 15.76 1.88
N LEU A 20 -4.02 15.10 0.79
CA LEU A 20 -4.13 13.64 0.60
C LEU A 20 -3.41 12.86 1.70
N ARG A 21 -2.17 13.25 2.03
CA ARG A 21 -1.43 12.62 3.13
C ARG A 21 -2.16 12.76 4.46
N GLY A 22 -2.62 13.97 4.78
CA GLY A 22 -3.38 14.25 6.00
C GLY A 22 -4.67 13.43 6.04
N GLN A 23 -5.39 13.37 4.93
CA GLN A 23 -6.63 12.58 4.81
C GLN A 23 -6.39 11.08 4.99
N LEU A 24 -5.27 10.54 4.46
CA LEU A 24 -4.89 9.14 4.69
C LEU A 24 -4.58 8.88 6.17
N HIS A 25 -3.79 9.73 6.82
CA HIS A 25 -3.49 9.60 8.26
C HIS A 25 -4.75 9.74 9.12
N ASP A 26 -5.61 10.70 8.82
CA ASP A 26 -6.88 10.89 9.52
C ASP A 26 -7.79 9.67 9.37
N LEU A 27 -7.84 9.09 8.16
CA LEU A 27 -8.61 7.87 7.90
C LEU A 27 -8.07 6.69 8.72
N LEU A 28 -6.75 6.50 8.73
CA LEU A 28 -6.10 5.44 9.51
C LEU A 28 -6.36 5.59 11.01
N ALA A 29 -6.21 6.80 11.55
CA ALA A 29 -6.40 7.08 12.97
C ALA A 29 -7.85 6.85 13.43
N ARG A 30 -8.83 7.27 12.63
CA ARG A 30 -10.26 7.15 12.97
C ARG A 30 -10.76 5.71 12.92
N ASP A 31 -10.28 4.93 11.97
CA ASP A 31 -10.80 3.59 11.71
C ASP A 31 -9.98 2.47 12.39
N ALA A 32 -8.87 2.81 13.08
CA ALA A 32 -8.02 1.83 13.77
C ALA A 32 -8.80 0.96 14.78
N ALA A 33 -9.80 1.52 15.48
CA ALA A 33 -10.62 0.81 16.47
C ALA A 33 -11.91 0.18 15.89
N GLY A 34 -12.31 0.52 14.67
CA GLY A 34 -13.65 0.22 14.14
C GLY A 34 -13.73 -0.86 13.06
N ARG A 35 -12.61 -1.43 12.60
CA ARG A 35 -12.56 -2.39 11.47
C ARG A 35 -12.91 -3.84 11.83
N GLN A 36 -13.77 -4.06 12.82
CA GLN A 36 -14.09 -5.42 13.29
C GLN A 36 -15.15 -6.15 12.45
N SER A 37 -15.96 -5.44 11.67
CA SER A 37 -16.98 -6.07 10.84
C SER A 37 -16.65 -6.02 9.35
N VAL A 38 -17.14 -6.99 8.59
CA VAL A 38 -17.01 -7.06 7.13
C VAL A 38 -17.44 -5.74 6.46
N GLY A 39 -18.60 -5.20 6.87
CA GLY A 39 -19.10 -3.94 6.32
C GLY A 39 -18.25 -2.72 6.69
N ALA A 40 -17.61 -2.72 7.86
CA ALA A 40 -16.70 -1.65 8.26
C ALA A 40 -15.40 -1.71 7.43
N LYS A 41 -14.82 -2.89 7.24
CA LYS A 41 -13.66 -3.11 6.35
C LYS A 41 -13.98 -2.67 4.93
N GLN A 42 -15.13 -3.05 4.39
CA GLN A 42 -15.57 -2.66 3.04
C GLN A 42 -15.60 -1.14 2.87
N ARG A 43 -16.20 -0.42 3.83
CA ARG A 43 -16.26 1.05 3.79
C ARG A 43 -14.89 1.69 3.93
N PHE A 44 -14.05 1.16 4.82
CA PHE A 44 -12.69 1.65 5.03
C PHE A 44 -11.87 1.54 3.74
N TRP A 45 -11.79 0.36 3.14
CA TRP A 45 -11.02 0.13 1.93
C TRP A 45 -11.57 0.86 0.71
N GLY A 46 -12.89 1.07 0.65
CA GLY A 46 -13.50 1.95 -0.36
C GLY A 46 -13.02 3.41 -0.23
N ARG A 47 -12.81 3.91 1.00
CA ARG A 47 -12.25 5.26 1.25
C ARG A 47 -10.76 5.32 0.91
N VAL A 48 -9.97 4.30 1.29
CA VAL A 48 -8.56 4.20 0.90
C VAL A 48 -8.42 4.24 -0.61
N TYR A 49 -9.21 3.44 -1.33
CA TYR A 49 -9.27 3.47 -2.79
C TYR A 49 -9.59 4.87 -3.34
N ALA A 50 -10.65 5.51 -2.82
CA ALA A 50 -11.07 6.83 -3.29
C ALA A 50 -10.00 7.91 -3.09
N LEU A 51 -9.17 7.80 -2.05
CA LEU A 51 -8.03 8.69 -1.84
C LEU A 51 -6.88 8.37 -2.81
N LEU A 52 -6.49 7.11 -2.93
CA LEU A 52 -5.34 6.72 -3.74
C LEU A 52 -5.58 6.82 -5.24
N THR A 53 -6.82 6.61 -5.72
CA THR A 53 -7.14 6.72 -7.15
C THR A 53 -6.99 8.15 -7.70
N ASN A 54 -7.03 9.16 -6.81
CA ASN A 54 -6.80 10.56 -7.18
C ASN A 54 -5.35 11.02 -6.98
N ALA A 55 -4.49 10.13 -6.45
CA ALA A 55 -3.08 10.45 -6.24
C ALA A 55 -2.31 10.45 -7.57
N PRO A 56 -1.39 11.40 -7.79
CA PRO A 56 -0.50 11.38 -8.96
C PRO A 56 0.62 10.35 -8.73
N ILE A 57 0.28 9.06 -8.84
CA ILE A 57 1.20 7.95 -8.60
C ILE A 57 2.34 7.98 -9.63
N GLU A 58 3.58 7.96 -9.15
CA GLU A 58 4.78 7.96 -9.98
C GLU A 58 5.58 6.66 -9.87
N TYR A 59 5.59 6.02 -8.68
CA TYR A 59 6.32 4.78 -8.45
C TYR A 59 5.38 3.73 -7.87
N GLY A 60 5.69 2.46 -8.14
CA GLY A 60 4.91 1.36 -7.58
C GLY A 60 5.66 0.03 -7.58
N ASN A 61 5.14 -0.87 -6.76
CA ASN A 61 5.46 -2.28 -6.71
C ASN A 61 4.21 -3.06 -6.32
N TRP A 62 4.06 -4.29 -6.79
CA TRP A 62 2.97 -5.17 -6.40
C TRP A 62 3.38 -6.63 -6.48
N ASP A 63 2.68 -7.47 -5.74
CA ASP A 63 2.93 -8.90 -5.71
C ASP A 63 1.64 -9.69 -5.44
N LEU A 64 1.53 -10.89 -6.01
CA LEU A 64 0.48 -11.87 -5.76
C LEU A 64 1.11 -13.24 -5.55
N VAL A 65 1.17 -13.68 -4.29
CA VAL A 65 1.72 -15.00 -3.92
C VAL A 65 0.60 -15.92 -3.48
N ARG A 66 0.57 -17.15 -4.01
CA ARG A 66 -0.45 -18.15 -3.72
C ARG A 66 0.17 -19.40 -3.11
N GLY A 67 -0.48 -19.95 -2.09
CA GLY A 67 -0.10 -21.21 -1.47
C GLY A 67 0.75 -21.09 -0.22
N ALA A 68 1.73 -21.97 -0.06
CA ALA A 68 2.47 -22.13 1.20
C ALA A 68 3.19 -20.85 1.67
N ASN A 69 3.70 -20.06 0.74
CA ASN A 69 4.51 -18.86 1.05
C ASN A 69 3.66 -17.59 1.26
N ALA A 70 2.34 -17.64 1.05
CA ALA A 70 1.49 -16.44 1.10
C ALA A 70 1.48 -15.78 2.50
N GLN A 71 1.46 -16.59 3.56
CA GLN A 71 1.49 -16.08 4.93
C GLN A 71 2.86 -15.46 5.27
N ASP A 72 3.93 -16.10 4.84
CA ASP A 72 5.29 -15.60 5.08
C ASP A 72 5.50 -14.28 4.34
N GLN A 73 5.04 -14.17 3.10
CA GLN A 73 5.09 -12.94 2.32
C GLN A 73 4.29 -11.81 2.96
N PHE A 74 3.10 -12.09 3.49
CA PHE A 74 2.33 -11.11 4.25
C PHE A 74 3.09 -10.60 5.47
N ASN A 75 3.70 -11.50 6.24
CA ASN A 75 4.46 -11.15 7.44
C ASN A 75 5.73 -10.37 7.09
N GLU A 76 6.43 -10.73 6.02
CA GLU A 76 7.61 -10.04 5.52
C GLU A 76 7.28 -8.59 5.18
N TRP A 77 6.28 -8.36 4.33
CA TRP A 77 5.85 -7.00 3.97
C TRP A 77 5.40 -6.18 5.18
N ALA A 78 4.66 -6.78 6.11
CA ALA A 78 4.24 -6.11 7.33
C ALA A 78 5.45 -5.69 8.18
N SER A 79 6.44 -6.58 8.35
CA SER A 79 7.63 -6.32 9.17
C SER A 79 8.56 -5.28 8.54
N GLU A 80 8.76 -5.31 7.22
CA GLU A 80 9.57 -4.34 6.50
C GLU A 80 9.01 -2.93 6.67
N ILE A 81 7.69 -2.78 6.56
CA ILE A 81 7.03 -1.50 6.71
C ILE A 81 7.09 -1.01 8.15
N GLU A 82 6.83 -1.87 9.13
CA GLU A 82 6.95 -1.53 10.55
C GLU A 82 8.37 -1.09 10.89
N SER A 83 9.39 -1.76 10.36
CA SER A 83 10.78 -1.37 10.53
C SER A 83 11.08 -0.01 9.89
N SER A 84 10.56 0.28 8.71
CA SER A 84 10.74 1.56 8.02
C SER A 84 10.03 2.73 8.73
N VAL A 85 8.93 2.44 9.45
CA VAL A 85 8.22 3.43 10.29
C VAL A 85 8.94 3.63 11.62
N ALA A 86 9.53 2.58 12.18
CA ALA A 86 10.20 2.60 13.49
C ALA A 86 11.64 3.15 13.44
N THR A 87 12.32 3.02 12.29
CA THR A 87 13.75 3.34 12.18
C THR A 87 13.92 4.77 11.69
N ASP A 88 13.93 5.75 12.53
CA ASP A 88 14.95 6.78 12.64
C ASP A 88 14.64 7.93 13.63
N PRO A 89 14.87 7.79 14.93
CA PRO A 89 14.86 8.93 15.83
C PRO A 89 16.07 9.87 15.59
N ASP A 90 17.17 9.40 14.99
CA ASP A 90 18.42 10.17 14.85
C ASP A 90 18.53 10.97 13.53
N ARG A 91 17.73 10.69 12.52
CA ARG A 91 17.65 11.55 11.32
C ARG A 91 17.00 12.90 11.57
N ALA A 92 16.38 13.10 12.72
CA ALA A 92 15.82 14.39 13.13
C ALA A 92 16.90 15.48 13.40
N GLY A 93 18.18 15.12 13.47
CA GLY A 93 19.30 16.04 13.76
C GLY A 93 20.11 16.50 12.56
N ALA A 94 19.99 15.86 11.40
CA ALA A 94 20.61 16.38 10.19
C ALA A 94 19.76 17.54 9.68
N SER A 95 20.27 18.76 9.80
CA SER A 95 19.71 19.98 9.19
C SER A 95 19.63 19.78 7.68
N ALA A 96 18.60 19.08 7.27
CA ALA A 96 18.33 18.78 5.91
C ALA A 96 18.06 20.09 5.18
N GLN A 97 18.85 20.38 4.21
CA GLN A 97 18.35 21.03 3.01
C GLN A 97 17.05 20.30 2.67
N ARG A 98 15.91 20.90 2.99
CA ARG A 98 14.58 20.41 2.67
C ARG A 98 14.53 20.23 1.16
N SER A 99 14.81 19.02 0.68
CA SER A 99 14.67 18.72 -0.72
C SER A 99 13.18 18.84 -1.04
N SER A 100 12.85 19.70 -1.99
CA SER A 100 11.48 19.96 -2.47
C SER A 100 10.82 18.73 -3.12
N SER A 101 11.38 17.55 -2.98
CA SER A 101 11.03 16.32 -3.69
C SER A 101 10.94 15.13 -2.73
N SER A 102 10.08 15.23 -1.72
CA SER A 102 9.73 14.07 -0.89
C SER A 102 8.46 13.39 -1.42
N TYR A 103 8.37 12.08 -1.20
CA TYR A 103 7.25 11.25 -1.62
C TYR A 103 6.45 10.78 -0.41
N VAL A 104 5.20 10.45 -0.65
CA VAL A 104 4.34 9.68 0.25
C VAL A 104 4.22 8.29 -0.33
N LEU A 105 4.54 7.28 0.47
CA LEU A 105 4.39 5.87 0.14
C LEU A 105 3.16 5.33 0.86
N ALA A 106 2.26 4.71 0.14
CA ALA A 106 1.13 3.97 0.68
C ALA A 106 1.28 2.49 0.30
N THR A 107 1.24 1.61 1.30
CA THR A 107 1.30 0.16 1.12
C THR A 107 0.03 -0.46 1.65
N ALA A 108 -0.63 -1.28 0.82
CA ALA A 108 -1.79 -2.08 1.21
C ALA A 108 -1.48 -3.55 1.02
N ILE A 109 -1.77 -4.37 2.04
CA ILE A 109 -1.55 -5.82 2.01
C ILE A 109 -2.79 -6.57 2.48
N PHE A 110 -3.04 -7.70 1.85
CA PHE A 110 -4.18 -8.57 2.11
C PHE A 110 -3.75 -10.03 2.15
N LEU A 111 -4.26 -10.77 3.12
CA LEU A 111 -4.20 -12.21 3.17
C LEU A 111 -5.61 -12.76 3.02
N VAL A 112 -5.88 -13.52 1.97
CA VAL A 112 -7.22 -14.02 1.67
C VAL A 112 -7.26 -15.55 1.68
N ASP A 113 -8.43 -16.12 1.94
CA ASP A 113 -8.64 -17.56 1.81
C ASP A 113 -8.49 -18.00 0.37
N ARG A 114 -7.59 -18.95 0.11
CA ARG A 114 -7.37 -19.50 -1.23
C ARG A 114 -8.61 -20.24 -1.74
N GLY A 115 -8.98 -20.00 -2.99
CA GLY A 115 -10.16 -20.58 -3.63
C GLY A 115 -11.46 -19.84 -3.28
N SER A 116 -11.43 -18.82 -2.44
CA SER A 116 -12.58 -17.98 -2.12
C SER A 116 -12.92 -17.00 -3.25
N ASN A 117 -14.06 -16.32 -3.13
CA ASN A 117 -14.41 -15.24 -4.06
C ASN A 117 -13.40 -14.10 -4.06
N ALA A 118 -12.78 -13.80 -2.91
CA ALA A 118 -11.71 -12.80 -2.84
C ALA A 118 -10.47 -13.24 -3.63
N ASP A 119 -10.04 -14.51 -3.50
CA ASP A 119 -8.91 -15.06 -4.28
C ASP A 119 -9.22 -15.10 -5.79
N GLN A 120 -10.47 -15.40 -6.16
CA GLN A 120 -10.89 -15.35 -7.57
C GLN A 120 -10.83 -13.92 -8.13
N THR A 121 -11.29 -12.93 -7.37
CA THR A 121 -11.16 -11.51 -7.75
C THR A 121 -9.69 -11.14 -7.95
N LEU A 122 -8.81 -11.48 -7.02
CA LEU A 122 -7.36 -11.27 -7.16
C LEU A 122 -6.80 -11.93 -8.42
N GLY A 123 -7.20 -13.20 -8.69
CA GLY A 123 -6.76 -13.94 -9.86
C GLY A 123 -7.13 -13.27 -11.18
N ASN A 124 -8.35 -12.80 -11.27
CA ASN A 124 -8.85 -12.15 -12.47
C ASN A 124 -8.22 -10.78 -12.69
N GLU A 125 -8.10 -9.98 -11.63
CA GLU A 125 -7.60 -8.61 -11.72
C GLU A 125 -6.08 -8.53 -11.84
N CYS A 126 -5.35 -9.50 -11.28
CA CYS A 126 -3.88 -9.59 -11.38
C CYS A 126 -3.39 -10.43 -12.57
N ASP A 127 -4.29 -10.95 -13.41
CA ASP A 127 -3.92 -11.56 -14.69
C ASP A 127 -3.56 -10.46 -15.70
N ILE A 128 -2.33 -9.99 -15.60
CA ILE A 128 -1.81 -8.85 -16.33
C ILE A 128 -0.55 -9.31 -17.08
N PRO A 129 -0.41 -9.01 -18.38
CA PRO A 129 0.81 -9.29 -19.12
C PRO A 129 2.03 -8.63 -18.46
N GLU A 130 3.16 -9.33 -18.43
CA GLU A 130 4.41 -8.83 -17.80
C GLU A 130 4.84 -7.46 -18.34
N SER A 131 4.63 -7.22 -19.63
CA SER A 131 4.94 -5.93 -20.27
C SER A 131 4.12 -4.75 -19.73
N GLU A 132 3.02 -5.01 -19.03
CA GLU A 132 2.12 -3.99 -18.49
C GLU A 132 2.23 -3.84 -16.97
N TRP A 133 2.97 -4.71 -16.26
CA TRP A 133 3.02 -4.74 -14.80
C TRP A 133 3.33 -3.40 -14.15
N LEU A 134 4.16 -2.59 -14.78
CA LEU A 134 4.67 -1.34 -14.23
C LEU A 134 4.09 -0.11 -14.95
N THR A 135 2.84 -0.20 -15.38
CA THR A 135 2.12 0.93 -15.96
C THR A 135 1.17 1.58 -14.95
N ARG A 136 0.92 2.87 -15.09
CA ARG A 136 -0.08 3.59 -14.25
C ARG A 136 -1.47 2.99 -14.38
N GLN A 137 -1.82 2.49 -15.57
CA GLN A 137 -3.10 1.84 -15.80
C GLN A 137 -3.23 0.55 -14.97
N THR A 138 -2.17 -0.24 -14.89
CA THR A 138 -2.11 -1.42 -14.02
C THR A 138 -2.34 -1.06 -12.58
N PHE A 139 -1.65 -0.05 -12.05
CA PHE A 139 -1.83 0.37 -10.66
C PHE A 139 -3.23 0.92 -10.38
N ALA A 140 -3.84 1.63 -11.32
CA ALA A 140 -5.26 2.02 -11.20
C ALA A 140 -6.18 0.80 -11.11
N ARG A 141 -5.93 -0.26 -11.90
CA ARG A 141 -6.66 -1.53 -11.86
C ARG A 141 -6.44 -2.26 -10.53
N LEU A 142 -5.20 -2.37 -10.06
CA LEU A 142 -4.86 -3.02 -8.79
C LEU A 142 -5.50 -2.32 -7.59
N LEU A 143 -5.51 -1.00 -7.55
CA LEU A 143 -6.19 -0.23 -6.51
C LEU A 143 -7.71 -0.44 -6.54
N ALA A 144 -8.31 -0.60 -7.73
CA ALA A 144 -9.74 -0.85 -7.87
C ALA A 144 -10.19 -2.21 -7.30
N ILE A 145 -9.26 -3.11 -6.99
CA ILE A 145 -9.54 -4.36 -6.26
C ILE A 145 -10.07 -4.09 -4.86
N PHE A 146 -9.57 -3.08 -4.16
CA PHE A 146 -9.88 -2.82 -2.74
C PHE A 146 -11.39 -2.80 -2.43
N PRO A 147 -12.22 -2.02 -3.12
CA PRO A 147 -13.66 -2.02 -2.90
C PRO A 147 -14.38 -3.28 -3.42
N GLN A 148 -13.71 -4.12 -4.23
CA GLN A 148 -14.32 -5.33 -4.82
C GLN A 148 -14.09 -6.58 -3.96
N LEU A 149 -13.12 -6.55 -3.03
CA LEU A 149 -12.82 -7.70 -2.19
C LEU A 149 -14.00 -8.08 -1.30
N ASN A 150 -14.31 -9.35 -1.25
CA ASN A 150 -15.23 -9.90 -0.25
C ASN A 150 -14.48 -10.05 1.09
N PHE A 151 -14.65 -9.08 1.99
CA PHE A 151 -13.96 -9.06 3.28
C PHE A 151 -14.38 -10.18 4.25
N ALA A 152 -15.40 -10.98 3.94
CA ALA A 152 -15.68 -12.20 4.68
C ALA A 152 -14.60 -13.28 4.45
N ASN A 153 -13.83 -13.17 3.36
CA ASN A 153 -12.75 -14.09 3.00
C ASN A 153 -11.35 -13.48 3.20
N VAL A 154 -11.25 -12.29 3.78
CA VAL A 154 -9.99 -11.63 4.10
C VAL A 154 -9.62 -11.94 5.54
N GLN A 155 -8.56 -12.71 5.74
CA GLN A 155 -8.08 -13.14 7.05
C GLN A 155 -7.29 -12.06 7.76
N ALA A 156 -6.45 -11.34 7.00
CA ALA A 156 -5.69 -10.19 7.49
C ALA A 156 -5.62 -9.11 6.41
N ASP A 157 -5.64 -7.86 6.85
CA ASP A 157 -5.47 -6.70 6.00
C ASP A 157 -4.75 -5.60 6.76
N ALA A 158 -3.82 -4.92 6.10
CA ALA A 158 -3.18 -3.75 6.66
C ALA A 158 -2.92 -2.69 5.59
N VAL A 159 -2.86 -1.44 6.03
CA VAL A 159 -2.43 -0.31 5.21
C VAL A 159 -1.50 0.58 6.02
N TYR A 160 -0.43 0.99 5.39
CA TYR A 160 0.62 1.82 5.96
C TYR A 160 0.85 3.04 5.10
N VAL A 161 1.19 4.16 5.73
CA VAL A 161 1.53 5.40 5.05
C VAL A 161 2.84 5.93 5.61
N VAL A 162 3.83 6.09 4.76
CA VAL A 162 5.16 6.62 5.09
C VAL A 162 5.36 7.92 4.30
N PRO A 163 5.85 8.99 4.92
CA PRO A 163 6.20 9.13 6.33
C PRO A 163 4.96 9.29 7.22
N GLY A 164 5.15 9.03 8.50
CA GLY A 164 4.20 9.43 9.53
C GLY A 164 3.94 10.95 9.51
N ALA A 165 2.93 11.43 10.26
CA ALA A 165 2.37 12.78 10.15
C ALA A 165 3.41 13.92 10.19
N ASP A 166 4.49 13.78 10.96
CA ASP A 166 5.45 14.85 11.27
C ASP A 166 6.83 14.68 10.61
N ARG A 167 7.01 13.76 9.66
CA ARG A 167 8.31 13.45 9.06
C ARG A 167 8.38 13.82 7.57
N ASP A 168 9.61 14.04 7.10
CA ASP A 168 9.90 14.14 5.66
C ASP A 168 9.84 12.74 5.02
N GLY A 169 9.23 12.64 3.84
CA GLY A 169 9.10 11.39 3.11
C GLY A 169 10.38 10.96 2.39
N PRO A 170 10.40 9.72 1.86
CA PRO A 170 11.49 9.24 1.07
C PRO A 170 11.71 10.10 -0.18
N THR A 171 12.95 10.16 -0.63
CA THR A 171 13.33 10.77 -1.90
C THR A 171 13.13 9.77 -3.06
N ALA A 172 13.11 10.24 -4.31
CA ALA A 172 13.05 9.37 -5.47
C ALA A 172 14.18 8.31 -5.49
N ARG A 173 15.38 8.68 -5.01
CA ARG A 173 16.53 7.77 -4.93
C ARG A 173 16.31 6.66 -3.89
N GLU A 174 15.74 7.00 -2.76
CA GLU A 174 15.41 6.01 -1.71
C GLU A 174 14.32 5.06 -2.17
N LEU A 175 13.28 5.55 -2.88
CA LEU A 175 12.21 4.69 -3.40
C LEU A 175 12.70 3.56 -4.32
N ILE A 176 13.72 3.81 -5.13
CA ILE A 176 14.31 2.81 -6.04
C ILE A 176 15.43 1.99 -5.39
N SER A 177 15.81 2.29 -4.14
CA SER A 177 16.81 1.51 -3.39
C SER A 177 16.24 0.14 -3.00
N PRO A 178 17.12 -0.83 -2.64
CA PRO A 178 16.66 -2.14 -2.16
C PRO A 178 15.72 -2.07 -0.94
N ASP A 179 15.80 -0.99 -0.14
CA ASP A 179 14.97 -0.82 1.06
C ASP A 179 13.48 -0.62 0.75
N TYR A 180 13.16 -0.05 -0.42
CA TYR A 180 11.78 0.15 -0.88
C TYR A 180 11.46 -0.63 -2.14
N GLY A 181 12.42 -0.83 -3.05
CA GLY A 181 12.28 -1.65 -4.24
C GLY A 181 11.21 -1.21 -5.25
N LEU A 182 10.83 0.09 -5.25
CA LEU A 182 9.81 0.59 -6.15
C LEU A 182 10.39 0.90 -7.53
N THR A 183 9.53 0.80 -8.55
CA THR A 183 9.88 1.13 -9.93
C THR A 183 9.08 2.34 -10.40
N LEU A 184 9.72 3.21 -11.21
CA LEU A 184 9.05 4.32 -11.88
C LEU A 184 8.04 3.78 -12.89
N LEU A 185 6.80 4.27 -12.81
CA LEU A 185 5.70 3.82 -13.67
C LEU A 185 5.71 4.57 -15.02
N SER A 186 5.47 3.81 -16.06
CA SER A 186 5.28 4.34 -17.41
C SER A 186 3.86 4.85 -17.67
#